data_681c2b171a94c3507c905d7b94fc6623
#
_entry.id   681c2b171a94c3507c905d7b94fc6623
#
_cell.length_a   1.000
_cell.length_b   1.000
_cell.length_c   1.000
_cell.angle_alpha   90.00
_cell.angle_beta   90.00
_cell.angle_gamma   90.00
#
_symmetry.space_group_name_H-M   'P 1'
#
loop_
_entity.id
_entity.type
_entity.pdbx_description
1 polymer ?
#
loop_
_entity_poly.entity_id
_entity_poly.type
_entity_poly.pdbx_seq_one_letter_code
_entity_poly.pdbx_strand_id
1 'polypeptide(L)'
;RIDRPLPKASPTMTLTVLIAGLPGSMGHEVAGACLRRGYHVAPISLSGTSTHTVQIKPEPNKPTSATNPTQDVTLLPSNTDTTEAQLRTYLDSLAGPLIVVDYTHPSAVNANAELYAKMQLPFVMGTTGGDRDKLMQDTLNAGTYAVIAANMCKQIVALQTVLENMSTQFPGAFSGYTLKVTESHQSTKADTSGTAKEMVKYFNGLTSTNYAIEDVIKLREQTVQESFGVPSEHLNGHAFHTYDLESPTVSFQFQHNVCGRRTYAEGTVDAVGFLLGRMENGGGGEGKGEEATSSSGGGGKRVFDMIDVLKSGSMR
;
A
#
# COMPACT_ATOMS: atom_id res chain seq x y z
N ARG A 1 -41.47 29.69 0.34
CA ARG A 1 -40.50 28.55 0.36
C ARG A 1 -40.85 27.69 -0.83
N ILE A 2 -39.98 27.71 -1.83
CA ILE A 2 -40.07 26.82 -3.01
C ILE A 2 -39.22 25.62 -2.70
N ASP A 3 -39.83 24.47 -2.40
CA ASP A 3 -39.17 23.18 -2.28
C ASP A 3 -38.61 22.80 -3.67
N ARG A 4 -37.33 23.00 -3.87
CA ARG A 4 -36.62 22.37 -4.99
C ARG A 4 -36.37 20.92 -4.60
N PRO A 5 -36.88 19.95 -5.37
CA PRO A 5 -36.48 18.57 -5.16
C PRO A 5 -34.96 18.44 -5.35
N LEU A 6 -34.28 17.78 -4.39
CA LEU A 6 -32.88 17.42 -4.50
C LEU A 6 -32.68 16.64 -5.80
N PRO A 7 -31.61 16.91 -6.56
CA PRO A 7 -31.30 16.15 -7.76
C PRO A 7 -31.19 14.67 -7.38
N LYS A 8 -31.92 13.81 -8.10
CA LYS A 8 -31.77 12.35 -7.98
C LYS A 8 -30.30 12.03 -8.26
N ALA A 9 -29.63 11.37 -7.29
CA ALA A 9 -28.28 10.87 -7.47
C ALA A 9 -28.24 10.06 -8.77
N SER A 10 -27.39 10.45 -9.70
CA SER A 10 -27.05 9.62 -10.85
C SER A 10 -26.65 8.23 -10.34
N PRO A 11 -26.95 7.13 -11.04
CA PRO A 11 -26.51 5.82 -10.63
C PRO A 11 -24.97 5.88 -10.52
N THR A 12 -24.47 5.86 -9.28
CA THR A 12 -23.05 5.81 -8.99
C THR A 12 -22.52 4.52 -9.60
N MET A 13 -21.75 4.62 -10.70
CA MET A 13 -21.09 3.45 -11.29
C MET A 13 -20.25 2.80 -10.20
N THR A 14 -20.55 1.54 -9.90
CA THR A 14 -19.87 0.81 -8.83
C THR A 14 -18.44 0.50 -9.27
N LEU A 15 -17.46 0.97 -8.48
CA LEU A 15 -16.05 0.65 -8.71
C LEU A 15 -15.81 -0.84 -8.53
N THR A 16 -15.15 -1.46 -9.50
CA THR A 16 -14.65 -2.83 -9.41
C THR A 16 -13.16 -2.82 -9.09
N VAL A 17 -12.75 -3.63 -8.13
CA VAL A 17 -11.33 -3.81 -7.75
C VAL A 17 -10.90 -5.23 -8.09
N LEU A 18 -9.89 -5.37 -8.96
CA LEU A 18 -9.26 -6.63 -9.27
C LEU A 18 -8.05 -6.81 -8.32
N ILE A 19 -8.06 -7.88 -7.53
CA ILE A 19 -6.98 -8.16 -6.58
C ILE A 19 -6.00 -9.14 -7.21
N ALA A 20 -4.81 -8.70 -7.59
CA ALA A 20 -3.69 -9.55 -7.96
C ALA A 20 -2.90 -9.94 -6.70
N GLY A 21 -2.65 -11.25 -6.51
CA GLY A 21 -1.94 -11.78 -5.34
C GLY A 21 -2.78 -12.64 -4.40
N LEU A 22 -4.02 -13.00 -4.78
CA LEU A 22 -4.75 -14.08 -4.13
C LEU A 22 -4.07 -15.44 -4.48
N PRO A 23 -4.02 -16.41 -3.56
CA PRO A 23 -4.64 -16.45 -2.23
C PRO A 23 -3.76 -15.92 -1.10
N GLY A 24 -2.81 -15.04 -1.38
CA GLY A 24 -1.92 -14.44 -0.37
C GLY A 24 -2.66 -13.71 0.74
N SER A 25 -2.10 -13.69 1.95
CA SER A 25 -2.73 -13.08 3.12
C SER A 25 -3.03 -11.59 2.93
N MET A 26 -2.16 -10.83 2.24
CA MET A 26 -2.45 -9.43 1.91
C MET A 26 -3.61 -9.30 0.92
N GLY A 27 -3.67 -10.17 -0.11
CA GLY A 27 -4.77 -10.19 -1.07
C GLY A 27 -6.13 -10.41 -0.38
N HIS A 28 -6.21 -11.34 0.56
CA HIS A 28 -7.44 -11.57 1.34
C HIS A 28 -7.83 -10.36 2.20
N GLU A 29 -6.87 -9.71 2.87
CA GLU A 29 -7.15 -8.53 3.69
C GLU A 29 -7.62 -7.34 2.83
N VAL A 30 -7.01 -7.12 1.67
CA VAL A 30 -7.42 -6.06 0.73
C VAL A 30 -8.79 -6.36 0.15
N ALA A 31 -9.06 -7.59 -0.28
CA ALA A 31 -10.38 -8.00 -0.76
C ALA A 31 -11.45 -7.76 0.32
N GLY A 32 -11.19 -8.17 1.56
CA GLY A 32 -12.06 -7.90 2.69
C GLY A 32 -12.29 -6.41 2.94
N ALA A 33 -11.25 -5.60 2.86
CA ALA A 33 -11.34 -4.15 3.00
C ALA A 33 -12.19 -3.51 1.88
N CYS A 34 -12.02 -3.94 0.63
CA CYS A 34 -12.85 -3.52 -0.50
C CYS A 34 -14.34 -3.84 -0.25
N LEU A 35 -14.64 -5.08 0.15
CA LEU A 35 -16.00 -5.50 0.45
C LEU A 35 -16.63 -4.67 1.60
N ARG A 36 -15.89 -4.38 2.66
CA ARG A 36 -16.34 -3.50 3.76
C ARG A 36 -16.63 -2.08 3.31
N ARG A 37 -15.90 -1.58 2.30
CA ARG A 37 -16.12 -0.25 1.70
C ARG A 37 -17.23 -0.22 0.67
N GLY A 38 -17.87 -1.36 0.37
CA GLY A 38 -18.91 -1.48 -0.64
C GLY A 38 -18.38 -1.44 -2.08
N TYR A 39 -17.09 -1.70 -2.29
CA TYR A 39 -16.54 -1.89 -3.62
C TYR A 39 -16.82 -3.30 -4.12
N HIS A 40 -17.03 -3.43 -5.41
CA HIS A 40 -17.06 -4.73 -6.05
C HIS A 40 -15.66 -5.32 -6.13
N VAL A 41 -15.49 -6.58 -5.75
CA VAL A 41 -14.25 -7.33 -6.03
C VAL A 41 -14.48 -8.17 -7.27
N ALA A 42 -13.56 -8.07 -8.24
CA ALA A 42 -13.63 -8.85 -9.47
C ALA A 42 -13.66 -10.36 -9.13
N PRO A 43 -14.49 -11.18 -9.82
CA PRO A 43 -14.54 -12.62 -9.60
C PRO A 43 -13.34 -13.35 -10.20
N ILE A 44 -12.32 -12.62 -10.64
CA ILE A 44 -11.05 -13.12 -11.16
C ILE A 44 -9.89 -12.43 -10.45
N SER A 45 -8.74 -13.11 -10.38
CA SER A 45 -7.49 -12.61 -9.83
C SER A 45 -6.31 -13.04 -10.67
N LEU A 46 -5.30 -12.19 -10.78
CA LEU A 46 -4.04 -12.53 -11.44
C LEU A 46 -3.07 -13.09 -10.40
N SER A 47 -2.91 -14.38 -10.34
CA SER A 47 -1.94 -15.00 -9.42
C SER A 47 -1.77 -16.49 -9.67
N GLY A 48 -0.57 -16.96 -9.38
CA GLY A 48 -0.27 -18.37 -9.40
C GLY A 48 0.07 -18.95 -10.78
N THR A 49 0.18 -20.26 -10.82
CA THR A 49 0.58 -21.05 -11.98
C THR A 49 -0.55 -21.92 -12.56
N SER A 50 -1.69 -22.00 -11.86
CA SER A 50 -2.82 -22.82 -12.24
C SER A 50 -4.14 -22.13 -11.93
N THR A 51 -5.16 -22.42 -12.74
CA THR A 51 -6.52 -21.93 -12.52
C THR A 51 -7.18 -22.72 -11.39
N HIS A 52 -7.63 -22.04 -10.35
CA HIS A 52 -8.47 -22.60 -9.29
C HIS A 52 -9.30 -21.49 -8.62
N THR A 53 -10.27 -21.86 -7.80
CA THR A 53 -11.15 -20.90 -7.12
C THR A 53 -10.79 -20.79 -5.65
N VAL A 54 -10.80 -19.55 -5.15
CA VAL A 54 -10.63 -19.25 -3.72
C VAL A 54 -11.82 -18.42 -3.23
N GLN A 55 -12.06 -18.46 -1.92
CA GLN A 55 -13.12 -17.68 -1.29
C GLN A 55 -12.56 -16.46 -0.56
N ILE A 56 -13.19 -15.32 -0.78
CA ILE A 56 -12.94 -14.09 -0.05
C ILE A 56 -14.17 -13.70 0.78
N LYS A 57 -13.99 -12.90 1.80
CA LYS A 57 -15.07 -12.39 2.66
C LYS A 57 -14.68 -11.05 3.32
N PRO A 58 -15.66 -10.22 3.76
CA PRO A 58 -15.40 -8.92 4.37
C PRO A 58 -14.45 -8.98 5.58
N GLU A 59 -14.62 -10.00 6.42
CA GLU A 59 -13.76 -10.25 7.59
C GLU A 59 -13.04 -11.59 7.40
N PRO A 60 -11.81 -11.58 6.82
CA PRO A 60 -11.11 -12.83 6.44
C PRO A 60 -10.92 -13.82 7.60
N ASN A 61 -10.69 -13.28 8.80
CA ASN A 61 -10.37 -14.06 9.99
C ASN A 61 -11.60 -14.50 10.81
N LYS A 62 -12.84 -14.15 10.36
CA LYS A 62 -14.08 -14.54 11.03
C LYS A 62 -14.80 -15.67 10.27
N PRO A 63 -15.60 -16.48 10.95
CA PRO A 63 -16.46 -17.48 10.30
C PRO A 63 -17.39 -16.84 9.25
N THR A 64 -17.78 -17.63 8.26
CA THR A 64 -18.80 -17.23 7.28
C THR A 64 -20.16 -17.09 7.98
N SER A 65 -20.89 -16.05 7.65
CA SER A 65 -22.24 -15.74 8.20
C SER A 65 -23.02 -14.84 7.24
N ALA A 66 -24.26 -14.54 7.54
CA ALA A 66 -25.07 -13.60 6.74
C ALA A 66 -24.45 -12.20 6.67
N THR A 67 -23.73 -11.76 7.72
CA THR A 67 -23.03 -10.47 7.75
C THR A 67 -21.56 -10.57 7.28
N ASN A 68 -21.07 -11.77 7.02
CA ASN A 68 -19.73 -12.05 6.50
C ASN A 68 -19.80 -13.13 5.41
N PRO A 69 -20.51 -12.86 4.29
CA PRO A 69 -20.70 -13.82 3.21
C PRO A 69 -19.40 -14.07 2.45
N THR A 70 -19.27 -15.26 1.88
CA THR A 70 -18.17 -15.58 0.95
C THR A 70 -18.51 -15.18 -0.47
N GLN A 71 -17.47 -14.78 -1.20
CA GLN A 71 -17.49 -14.60 -2.65
C GLN A 71 -16.38 -15.46 -3.27
N ASP A 72 -16.71 -16.17 -4.34
CA ASP A 72 -15.74 -16.96 -5.11
C ASP A 72 -14.94 -16.06 -6.06
N VAL A 73 -13.64 -16.30 -6.13
CA VAL A 73 -12.72 -15.63 -7.06
C VAL A 73 -11.88 -16.69 -7.77
N THR A 74 -11.90 -16.67 -9.10
CA THR A 74 -11.10 -17.57 -9.94
C THR A 74 -9.70 -16.98 -10.13
N LEU A 75 -8.67 -17.73 -9.76
CA LEU A 75 -7.29 -17.37 -9.98
C LEU A 75 -6.89 -17.72 -11.41
N LEU A 76 -6.27 -16.79 -12.11
CA LEU A 76 -5.74 -16.96 -13.46
C LEU A 76 -4.21 -16.98 -13.41
N PRO A 77 -3.55 -17.83 -14.22
CA PRO A 77 -2.10 -17.78 -14.34
C PRO A 77 -1.64 -16.40 -14.82
N SER A 78 -0.59 -15.85 -14.23
CA SER A 78 -0.06 -14.56 -14.65
C SER A 78 0.62 -14.65 -16.03
N ASN A 79 0.49 -13.60 -16.85
CA ASN A 79 1.27 -13.39 -18.09
C ASN A 79 1.15 -14.49 -19.17
N THR A 80 -0.06 -14.96 -19.41
CA THR A 80 -0.39 -15.83 -20.56
C THR A 80 -1.33 -15.12 -21.52
N ASP A 81 -1.25 -15.43 -22.82
CA ASP A 81 -2.17 -14.88 -23.81
C ASP A 81 -3.63 -15.22 -23.47
N THR A 82 -3.87 -16.41 -22.93
CA THR A 82 -5.20 -16.83 -22.46
C THR A 82 -5.70 -15.93 -21.33
N THR A 83 -4.84 -15.58 -20.36
CA THR A 83 -5.18 -14.68 -19.25
C THR A 83 -5.50 -13.28 -19.75
N GLU A 84 -4.71 -12.74 -20.68
CA GLU A 84 -5.00 -11.45 -21.30
C GLU A 84 -6.35 -11.45 -22.00
N ALA A 85 -6.65 -12.50 -22.78
CA ALA A 85 -7.94 -12.64 -23.46
C ALA A 85 -9.12 -12.72 -22.49
N GLN A 86 -8.98 -13.49 -21.40
CA GLN A 86 -10.00 -13.58 -20.35
C GLN A 86 -10.21 -12.24 -19.65
N LEU A 87 -9.12 -11.53 -19.35
CA LEU A 87 -9.18 -10.21 -18.73
C LEU A 87 -9.87 -9.20 -19.65
N ARG A 88 -9.57 -9.18 -20.95
CA ARG A 88 -10.27 -8.35 -21.93
C ARG A 88 -11.77 -8.66 -21.97
N THR A 89 -12.12 -9.92 -22.06
CA THR A 89 -13.54 -10.34 -22.06
C THR A 89 -14.25 -9.86 -20.79
N TYR A 90 -13.58 -9.94 -19.63
CA TYR A 90 -14.14 -9.44 -18.39
C TYR A 90 -14.29 -7.92 -18.39
N LEU A 91 -13.28 -7.18 -18.84
CA LEU A 91 -13.32 -5.72 -18.96
C LEU A 91 -14.46 -5.23 -19.86
N ASP A 92 -14.67 -5.89 -21.01
CA ASP A 92 -15.74 -5.57 -21.95
C ASP A 92 -17.14 -5.81 -21.34
N SER A 93 -17.26 -6.63 -20.31
CA SER A 93 -18.51 -6.89 -19.60
C SER A 93 -18.82 -5.87 -18.49
N LEU A 94 -17.84 -5.03 -18.09
CA LEU A 94 -18.00 -4.10 -16.99
C LEU A 94 -18.72 -2.82 -17.40
N ALA A 95 -19.68 -2.40 -16.58
CA ALA A 95 -20.37 -1.13 -16.75
C ALA A 95 -19.68 0.07 -16.05
N GLY A 96 -18.62 -0.17 -15.28
CA GLY A 96 -17.95 0.84 -14.46
C GLY A 96 -16.42 0.73 -14.48
N PRO A 97 -15.74 1.63 -13.79
CA PRO A 97 -14.28 1.64 -13.71
C PRO A 97 -13.74 0.39 -12.99
N LEU A 98 -12.56 -0.05 -13.42
CA LEU A 98 -11.79 -1.09 -12.74
C LEU A 98 -10.44 -0.52 -12.32
N ILE A 99 -10.01 -0.85 -11.10
CA ILE A 99 -8.66 -0.58 -10.58
C ILE A 99 -8.05 -1.90 -10.13
N VAL A 100 -6.81 -2.15 -10.52
CA VAL A 100 -6.04 -3.33 -10.07
C VAL A 100 -5.33 -2.99 -8.77
N VAL A 101 -5.34 -3.92 -7.80
CA VAL A 101 -4.48 -3.87 -6.61
C VAL A 101 -3.52 -5.03 -6.66
N ASP A 102 -2.21 -4.74 -6.61
CA ASP A 102 -1.16 -5.75 -6.73
C ASP A 102 -0.41 -5.99 -5.42
N TYR A 103 -0.56 -7.22 -4.91
CA TYR A 103 0.21 -7.81 -3.81
C TYR A 103 0.73 -9.20 -4.19
N THR A 104 1.34 -9.29 -5.36
CA THR A 104 1.92 -10.54 -5.90
C THR A 104 3.32 -10.81 -5.32
N HIS A 105 4.21 -11.37 -6.09
CA HIS A 105 5.60 -11.64 -5.71
C HIS A 105 6.54 -10.58 -6.31
N PRO A 106 7.65 -10.21 -5.64
CA PRO A 106 8.63 -9.25 -6.17
C PRO A 106 9.10 -9.52 -7.60
N SER A 107 9.23 -10.80 -7.99
CA SER A 107 9.64 -11.17 -9.37
C SER A 107 8.55 -10.92 -10.42
N ALA A 108 7.29 -10.71 -10.03
CA ALA A 108 6.20 -10.46 -10.95
C ALA A 108 5.93 -8.95 -11.18
N VAL A 109 6.51 -8.08 -10.36
CA VAL A 109 6.23 -6.63 -10.35
C VAL A 109 6.30 -6.00 -11.75
N ASN A 110 7.41 -6.17 -12.45
CA ASN A 110 7.63 -5.52 -13.74
C ASN A 110 6.74 -6.11 -14.83
N ALA A 111 6.62 -7.44 -14.90
CA ALA A 111 5.76 -8.09 -15.88
C ALA A 111 4.27 -7.76 -15.67
N ASN A 112 3.82 -7.68 -14.41
CA ASN A 112 2.46 -7.24 -14.10
C ASN A 112 2.23 -5.78 -14.48
N ALA A 113 3.18 -4.89 -14.19
CA ALA A 113 3.09 -3.49 -14.57
C ALA A 113 3.04 -3.28 -16.09
N GLU A 114 3.83 -4.05 -16.85
CA GLU A 114 3.76 -4.07 -18.32
C GLU A 114 2.38 -4.49 -18.81
N LEU A 115 1.78 -5.52 -18.21
CA LEU A 115 0.42 -5.95 -18.54
C LEU A 115 -0.60 -4.85 -18.23
N TYR A 116 -0.53 -4.23 -17.06
CA TYR A 116 -1.46 -3.15 -16.69
C TYR A 116 -1.30 -1.95 -17.61
N ALA A 117 -0.08 -1.56 -17.93
CA ALA A 117 0.23 -0.50 -18.89
C ALA A 117 -0.32 -0.79 -20.30
N LYS A 118 -0.06 -2.00 -20.83
CA LYS A 118 -0.55 -2.46 -22.12
C LYS A 118 -2.08 -2.44 -22.22
N MET A 119 -2.75 -2.80 -21.13
CA MET A 119 -4.21 -2.83 -21.05
C MET A 119 -4.84 -1.51 -20.57
N GLN A 120 -4.03 -0.49 -20.29
CA GLN A 120 -4.45 0.81 -19.75
C GLN A 120 -5.24 0.66 -18.44
N LEU A 121 -4.87 -0.31 -17.60
CA LEU A 121 -5.50 -0.56 -16.32
C LEU A 121 -4.87 0.33 -15.22
N PRO A 122 -5.66 1.18 -14.58
CA PRO A 122 -5.17 1.90 -13.39
C PRO A 122 -4.86 0.89 -12.27
N PHE A 123 -3.78 1.16 -11.51
CA PHE A 123 -3.37 0.19 -10.49
C PHE A 123 -2.80 0.81 -9.21
N VAL A 124 -2.91 0.06 -8.12
CA VAL A 124 -2.25 0.31 -6.83
C VAL A 124 -1.24 -0.81 -6.59
N MET A 125 0.06 -0.49 -6.63
CA MET A 125 1.16 -1.44 -6.46
C MET A 125 1.68 -1.39 -5.03
N GLY A 126 1.30 -2.37 -4.21
CA GLY A 126 1.82 -2.57 -2.85
C GLY A 126 2.93 -3.62 -2.80
N THR A 127 3.13 -4.40 -3.87
CA THR A 127 4.25 -5.33 -3.98
C THR A 127 5.57 -4.58 -4.01
N THR A 128 6.50 -4.98 -3.13
CA THR A 128 7.86 -4.41 -3.07
C THR A 128 8.83 -5.23 -3.93
N GLY A 129 10.00 -4.66 -4.26
CA GLY A 129 11.00 -5.29 -5.11
C GLY A 129 10.75 -5.06 -6.59
N GLY A 130 11.29 -5.92 -7.44
CA GLY A 130 11.39 -5.69 -8.87
C GLY A 130 12.37 -4.55 -9.21
N ASP A 131 12.47 -4.22 -10.48
CA ASP A 131 13.16 -3.02 -10.96
C ASP A 131 12.22 -1.82 -10.83
N ARG A 132 12.45 -0.99 -9.81
CA ARG A 132 11.58 0.15 -9.46
C ARG A 132 11.67 1.28 -10.50
N ASP A 133 12.84 1.49 -11.06
CA ASP A 133 13.06 2.54 -12.06
C ASP A 133 12.33 2.17 -13.37
N LYS A 134 12.46 0.90 -13.80
CA LYS A 134 11.70 0.38 -14.93
C LYS A 134 10.18 0.44 -14.70
N LEU A 135 9.70 0.01 -13.53
CA LEU A 135 8.28 0.11 -13.16
C LEU A 135 7.76 1.53 -13.31
N MET A 136 8.49 2.51 -12.75
CA MET A 136 8.10 3.92 -12.82
C MET A 136 8.10 4.42 -14.26
N GLN A 137 9.17 4.13 -15.01
CA GLN A 137 9.33 4.59 -16.39
C GLN A 137 8.25 4.03 -17.32
N ASP A 138 7.99 2.72 -17.24
CA ASP A 138 6.97 2.05 -18.08
C ASP A 138 5.57 2.59 -17.77
N THR A 139 5.25 2.83 -16.49
CA THR A 139 3.97 3.40 -16.07
C THR A 139 3.78 4.83 -16.59
N LEU A 140 4.82 5.66 -16.48
CA LEU A 140 4.82 7.04 -16.97
C LEU A 140 4.68 7.07 -18.50
N ASN A 141 5.45 6.26 -19.22
CA ASN A 141 5.41 6.20 -20.69
C ASN A 141 4.05 5.75 -21.21
N ALA A 142 3.40 4.83 -20.54
CA ALA A 142 2.05 4.37 -20.88
C ALA A 142 0.96 5.39 -20.53
N GLY A 143 1.27 6.39 -19.71
CA GLY A 143 0.30 7.36 -19.21
C GLY A 143 -0.78 6.72 -18.33
N THR A 144 -0.49 5.57 -17.71
CA THR A 144 -1.42 4.85 -16.85
C THR A 144 -1.50 5.49 -15.47
N TYR A 145 -2.70 5.59 -14.91
CA TYR A 145 -2.87 6.07 -13.54
C TYR A 145 -2.40 5.00 -12.54
N ALA A 146 -1.54 5.37 -11.62
CA ALA A 146 -1.04 4.44 -10.60
C ALA A 146 -0.76 5.10 -9.25
N VAL A 147 -0.93 4.31 -8.16
CA VAL A 147 -0.31 4.57 -6.86
C VAL A 147 0.73 3.47 -6.64
N ILE A 148 1.99 3.86 -6.48
CA ILE A 148 3.11 2.94 -6.28
C ILE A 148 3.77 3.28 -4.94
N ALA A 149 3.65 2.39 -3.95
CA ALA A 149 4.22 2.63 -2.63
C ALA A 149 4.72 1.35 -1.95
N ALA A 150 5.85 1.46 -1.27
CA ALA A 150 6.43 0.36 -0.50
C ALA A 150 5.72 0.11 0.85
N ASN A 151 4.99 1.10 1.34
CA ASN A 151 4.22 1.03 2.57
C ASN A 151 2.85 1.70 2.38
N MET A 152 1.79 0.96 2.67
CA MET A 152 0.41 1.44 2.57
C MET A 152 -0.20 1.78 3.94
N CYS A 153 0.54 1.65 5.04
CA CYS A 153 0.07 2.09 6.34
C CYS A 153 0.18 3.61 6.46
N LYS A 154 -0.94 4.30 6.37
CA LYS A 154 -1.04 5.77 6.38
C LYS A 154 -0.28 6.41 7.54
N GLN A 155 -0.44 5.87 8.73
CA GLN A 155 0.14 6.43 9.95
C GLN A 155 1.67 6.30 9.95
N ILE A 156 2.20 5.19 9.43
CA ILE A 156 3.65 4.99 9.31
C ILE A 156 4.21 5.93 8.23
N VAL A 157 3.55 6.05 7.09
CA VAL A 157 3.98 6.98 6.02
C VAL A 157 3.96 8.44 6.51
N ALA A 158 2.91 8.84 7.25
CA ALA A 158 2.84 10.18 7.84
C ALA A 158 4.01 10.43 8.81
N LEU A 159 4.31 9.47 9.70
CA LEU A 159 5.45 9.57 10.62
C LEU A 159 6.79 9.66 9.86
N GLN A 160 6.99 8.81 8.84
CA GLN A 160 8.18 8.84 7.99
C GLN A 160 8.36 10.21 7.33
N THR A 161 7.30 10.79 6.78
CA THR A 161 7.33 12.12 6.15
C THR A 161 7.70 13.23 7.15
N VAL A 162 7.17 13.17 8.37
CA VAL A 162 7.54 14.13 9.42
C VAL A 162 9.01 14.00 9.80
N LEU A 163 9.53 12.80 9.98
CA LEU A 163 10.92 12.58 10.33
C LEU A 163 11.88 12.93 9.19
N GLU A 164 11.52 12.69 7.95
CA GLU A 164 12.26 13.14 6.77
C GLU A 164 12.38 14.66 6.75
N ASN A 165 11.25 15.37 6.89
CA ASN A 165 11.24 16.83 6.95
C ASN A 165 12.07 17.35 8.14
N MET A 166 11.94 16.72 9.31
CA MET A 166 12.70 17.09 10.51
C MET A 166 14.21 16.92 10.28
N SER A 167 14.63 15.80 9.69
CA SER A 167 16.05 15.54 9.40
C SER A 167 16.63 16.50 8.36
N THR A 168 15.80 16.97 7.43
CA THR A 168 16.20 17.94 6.41
C THR A 168 16.27 19.37 6.95
N GLN A 169 15.28 19.77 7.77
CA GLN A 169 15.21 21.14 8.31
C GLN A 169 16.13 21.36 9.52
N PHE A 170 16.39 20.33 10.29
CA PHE A 170 17.16 20.40 11.53
C PHE A 170 18.27 19.32 11.59
N PRO A 171 19.19 19.28 10.60
CA PRO A 171 20.26 18.29 10.58
C PRO A 171 21.12 18.45 11.84
N GLY A 172 21.42 17.33 12.49
CA GLY A 172 22.21 17.31 13.71
C GLY A 172 21.52 17.81 15.00
N ALA A 173 20.18 18.04 14.96
CA ALA A 173 19.44 18.49 16.14
C ALA A 173 19.56 17.53 17.34
N PHE A 174 19.88 16.28 17.10
CA PHE A 174 20.14 15.23 18.09
C PHE A 174 21.63 14.83 18.12
N SER A 175 22.56 15.72 17.72
CA SER A 175 24.00 15.43 17.84
C SER A 175 24.38 15.13 19.28
N GLY A 176 25.16 14.05 19.48
CA GLY A 176 25.54 13.55 20.80
C GLY A 176 24.54 12.55 21.42
N TYR A 177 23.42 12.27 20.75
CA TYR A 177 22.53 11.16 21.14
C TYR A 177 22.99 9.84 20.53
N THR A 178 22.84 8.77 21.28
CA THR A 178 23.02 7.39 20.79
C THR A 178 21.70 6.89 20.24
N LEU A 179 21.71 6.39 19.00
CA LEU A 179 20.57 5.73 18.37
C LEU A 179 20.63 4.22 18.66
N LYS A 180 19.50 3.64 19.06
CA LYS A 180 19.30 2.20 19.13
C LYS A 180 17.99 1.86 18.40
N VAL A 181 18.04 0.91 17.50
CA VAL A 181 16.88 0.47 16.72
C VAL A 181 16.58 -0.99 16.99
N THR A 182 15.34 -1.28 17.36
CA THR A 182 14.86 -2.65 17.58
C THR A 182 13.65 -2.91 16.72
N GLU A 183 13.65 -4.05 16.00
CA GLU A 183 12.50 -4.50 15.24
C GLU A 183 12.10 -5.93 15.59
N SER A 184 10.79 -6.20 15.59
CA SER A 184 10.22 -7.54 15.67
C SER A 184 9.32 -7.81 14.48
N HIS A 185 9.54 -8.94 13.82
CA HIS A 185 8.74 -9.47 12.71
C HIS A 185 8.66 -10.99 12.83
N GLN A 186 7.76 -11.62 12.05
CA GLN A 186 7.66 -13.08 12.02
C GLN A 186 9.05 -13.74 11.87
N SER A 187 9.23 -14.91 12.48
CA SER A 187 10.52 -15.62 12.56
C SER A 187 11.15 -15.92 11.19
N THR A 188 10.33 -16.07 10.15
CA THR A 188 10.78 -16.35 8.78
C THR A 188 11.37 -15.13 8.05
N LYS A 189 11.24 -13.91 8.61
CA LYS A 189 11.80 -12.70 8.01
C LYS A 189 13.28 -12.55 8.39
N ALA A 190 14.17 -12.83 7.44
CA ALA A 190 15.63 -12.75 7.65
C ALA A 190 16.19 -11.32 7.53
N ASP A 191 15.66 -10.53 6.59
CA ASP A 191 16.14 -9.18 6.29
C ASP A 191 15.59 -8.12 7.25
N THR A 192 16.28 -6.97 7.29
CA THR A 192 15.80 -5.77 8.00
C THR A 192 14.63 -5.14 7.24
N SER A 193 13.62 -4.69 7.98
CA SER A 193 12.43 -4.02 7.43
C SER A 193 12.81 -2.79 6.58
N GLY A 194 12.13 -2.61 5.43
CA GLY A 194 12.27 -1.40 4.63
C GLY A 194 11.90 -0.13 5.42
N THR A 195 10.87 -0.21 6.27
CA THR A 195 10.50 0.89 7.17
C THR A 195 11.64 1.23 8.13
N ALA A 196 12.29 0.22 8.75
CA ALA A 196 13.42 0.47 9.64
C ALA A 196 14.60 1.12 8.91
N LYS A 197 14.90 0.68 7.67
CA LYS A 197 15.97 1.28 6.85
C LYS A 197 15.74 2.76 6.57
N GLU A 198 14.52 3.14 6.19
CA GLU A 198 14.16 4.54 5.95
C GLU A 198 14.23 5.37 7.24
N MET A 199 13.72 4.84 8.35
CA MET A 199 13.77 5.53 9.64
C MET A 199 15.20 5.75 10.13
N VAL A 200 16.08 4.75 9.98
CA VAL A 200 17.52 4.87 10.32
C VAL A 200 18.17 5.99 9.50
N LYS A 201 17.86 6.11 8.20
CA LYS A 201 18.35 7.20 7.36
C LYS A 201 18.01 8.57 7.94
N TYR A 202 16.75 8.76 8.35
CA TYR A 202 16.31 10.04 8.92
C TYR A 202 16.94 10.31 10.31
N PHE A 203 17.01 9.30 11.16
CA PHE A 203 17.67 9.44 12.47
C PHE A 203 19.18 9.70 12.32
N ASN A 204 19.86 9.11 11.35
CA ASN A 204 21.26 9.41 11.06
C ASN A 204 21.45 10.90 10.71
N GLY A 205 20.55 11.47 9.90
CA GLY A 205 20.56 12.91 9.61
C GLY A 205 20.36 13.78 10.84
N LEU A 206 19.51 13.34 11.78
CA LEU A 206 19.21 14.06 13.02
C LEU A 206 20.34 13.96 14.07
N THR A 207 20.97 12.79 14.20
CA THR A 207 22.02 12.54 15.21
C THR A 207 23.42 12.89 14.71
N SER A 208 23.60 13.13 13.42
CA SER A 208 24.92 13.24 12.77
C SER A 208 25.80 12.02 13.00
N THR A 209 25.19 10.83 13.15
CA THR A 209 25.86 9.54 13.30
C THR A 209 25.74 8.73 12.01
N ASN A 210 26.44 7.60 11.98
CA ASN A 210 26.34 6.63 10.89
C ASN A 210 25.95 5.27 11.47
N TYR A 211 24.75 5.21 12.09
CA TYR A 211 24.18 3.94 12.57
C TYR A 211 23.97 3.00 11.37
N ALA A 212 24.60 1.83 11.42
CA ALA A 212 24.54 0.88 10.32
C ALA A 212 23.23 0.05 10.37
N ILE A 213 22.72 -0.31 9.19
CA ILE A 213 21.51 -1.14 9.09
C ILE A 213 21.72 -2.54 9.73
N GLU A 214 22.95 -3.01 9.71
CA GLU A 214 23.38 -4.27 10.31
C GLU A 214 23.27 -4.27 11.86
N ASP A 215 23.33 -3.09 12.48
CA ASP A 215 23.22 -2.91 13.93
C ASP A 215 21.77 -2.95 14.43
N VAL A 216 20.78 -2.97 13.53
CA VAL A 216 19.36 -3.11 13.88
C VAL A 216 19.15 -4.43 14.61
N ILE A 217 18.67 -4.35 15.85
CA ILE A 217 18.37 -5.51 16.70
C ILE A 217 17.08 -6.17 16.15
N LYS A 218 17.22 -7.40 15.66
CA LYS A 218 16.12 -8.18 15.07
C LYS A 218 15.61 -9.24 16.05
N LEU A 219 14.42 -9.04 16.58
CA LEU A 219 13.76 -10.00 17.46
C LEU A 219 12.99 -11.00 16.60
N ARG A 220 13.41 -12.27 16.60
CA ARG A 220 12.80 -13.35 15.79
C ARG A 220 12.40 -14.56 16.64
N GLU A 221 12.91 -14.68 17.86
CA GLU A 221 12.55 -15.74 18.80
C GLU A 221 11.22 -15.43 19.49
N GLN A 222 10.30 -16.39 19.52
CA GLN A 222 8.94 -16.22 20.03
C GLN A 222 8.92 -15.65 21.45
N THR A 223 9.68 -16.24 22.39
CA THR A 223 9.72 -15.80 23.78
C THR A 223 10.20 -14.35 23.95
N VAL A 224 11.14 -13.93 23.10
CA VAL A 224 11.66 -12.56 23.09
C VAL A 224 10.62 -11.60 22.49
N GLN A 225 9.92 -12.03 21.44
CA GLN A 225 8.84 -11.24 20.81
C GLN A 225 7.68 -11.01 21.77
N GLU A 226 7.23 -12.06 22.47
CA GLU A 226 6.16 -11.96 23.48
C GLU A 226 6.60 -11.04 24.64
N SER A 227 7.85 -11.15 25.11
CA SER A 227 8.41 -10.24 26.11
C SER A 227 8.53 -8.80 25.63
N PHE A 228 8.70 -8.58 24.31
CA PHE A 228 8.70 -7.26 23.68
C PHE A 228 7.28 -6.69 23.47
N GLY A 229 6.24 -7.46 23.81
CA GLY A 229 4.84 -7.07 23.77
C GLY A 229 4.07 -7.53 22.53
N VAL A 230 4.62 -8.43 21.72
CA VAL A 230 3.89 -9.01 20.59
C VAL A 230 2.86 -10.02 21.10
N PRO A 231 1.55 -9.84 20.83
CA PRO A 231 0.55 -10.84 21.19
C PRO A 231 0.79 -12.16 20.47
N SER A 232 0.59 -13.30 21.18
CA SER A 232 0.88 -14.64 20.66
C SER A 232 0.14 -14.95 19.35
N GLU A 233 -1.10 -14.48 19.20
CA GLU A 233 -1.91 -14.62 17.99
C GLU A 233 -1.37 -13.85 16.77
N HIS A 234 -0.45 -12.90 16.98
CA HIS A 234 0.15 -12.07 15.94
C HIS A 234 1.60 -12.41 15.59
N LEU A 235 2.19 -13.44 16.19
CA LEU A 235 3.58 -13.85 15.93
C LEU A 235 3.87 -14.10 14.44
N ASN A 236 2.88 -14.58 13.67
CA ASN A 236 3.00 -14.83 12.23
C ASN A 236 2.61 -13.64 11.34
N GLY A 237 2.38 -12.48 11.93
CA GLY A 237 1.95 -11.29 11.18
C GLY A 237 1.97 -10.03 12.03
N HIS A 238 3.17 -9.54 12.35
CA HIS A 238 3.36 -8.30 13.08
C HIS A 238 4.56 -7.52 12.53
N ALA A 239 4.62 -6.23 12.88
CA ALA A 239 5.73 -5.34 12.60
C ALA A 239 5.85 -4.33 13.76
N PHE A 240 6.71 -4.63 14.72
CA PHE A 240 6.97 -3.77 15.87
C PHE A 240 8.34 -3.12 15.73
N HIS A 241 8.40 -1.82 15.91
CA HIS A 241 9.64 -1.05 15.78
C HIS A 241 9.76 -0.05 16.91
N THR A 242 10.95 0.03 17.50
CA THR A 242 11.32 1.02 18.51
C THR A 242 12.62 1.68 18.10
N TYR A 243 12.65 3.00 18.20
CA TYR A 243 13.81 3.86 17.91
C TYR A 243 14.08 4.68 19.17
N ASP A 244 15.14 4.33 19.89
CA ASP A 244 15.57 4.99 21.11
C ASP A 244 16.70 5.96 20.79
N LEU A 245 16.55 7.21 21.22
CA LEU A 245 17.58 8.25 21.17
C LEU A 245 17.93 8.62 22.60
N GLU A 246 19.16 8.35 23.02
CA GLU A 246 19.60 8.50 24.39
C GLU A 246 20.78 9.48 24.51
N SER A 247 20.70 10.38 25.49
CA SER A 247 21.80 11.20 26.01
C SER A 247 21.91 11.05 27.51
N PRO A 248 22.94 11.57 28.18
CA PRO A 248 23.08 11.47 29.64
C PRO A 248 21.92 12.07 30.44
N THR A 249 21.14 12.97 29.87
CA THR A 249 20.11 13.73 30.58
C THR A 249 18.70 13.62 29.98
N VAL A 250 18.58 13.23 28.71
CA VAL A 250 17.30 13.17 28.03
C VAL A 250 17.25 11.95 27.13
N SER A 251 16.13 11.26 27.12
CA SER A 251 15.83 10.18 26.17
C SER A 251 14.57 10.49 25.39
N PHE A 252 14.54 10.07 24.12
CA PHE A 252 13.36 10.04 23.28
C PHE A 252 13.14 8.63 22.77
N GLN A 253 11.88 8.22 22.69
CA GLN A 253 11.51 6.95 22.11
C GLN A 253 10.41 7.17 21.07
N PHE A 254 10.62 6.66 19.86
CA PHE A 254 9.62 6.59 18.81
C PHE A 254 9.27 5.11 18.60
N GLN A 255 7.99 4.79 18.68
CA GLN A 255 7.54 3.41 18.58
C GLN A 255 6.29 3.31 17.70
N HIS A 256 6.23 2.27 16.88
CA HIS A 256 5.01 1.88 16.20
C HIS A 256 4.89 0.35 16.14
N ASN A 257 3.71 -0.15 16.47
CA ASN A 257 3.43 -1.57 16.58
C ASN A 257 2.22 -1.92 15.70
N VAL A 258 2.42 -2.80 14.74
CA VAL A 258 1.37 -3.28 13.85
C VAL A 258 1.11 -4.75 14.14
N CYS A 259 -0.14 -5.09 14.42
CA CYS A 259 -0.64 -6.46 14.53
C CYS A 259 -1.51 -6.78 13.31
N GLY A 260 -1.20 -7.86 12.61
CA GLY A 260 -1.92 -8.27 11.40
C GLY A 260 -1.61 -7.39 10.18
N ARG A 261 -2.52 -7.40 9.21
CA ARG A 261 -2.34 -6.74 7.90
C ARG A 261 -3.41 -5.71 7.59
N ARG A 262 -4.41 -5.57 8.47
CA ARG A 262 -5.59 -4.74 8.23
C ARG A 262 -5.23 -3.27 7.94
N THR A 263 -4.29 -2.68 8.68
CA THR A 263 -3.90 -1.27 8.49
C THR A 263 -3.33 -1.00 7.09
N TYR A 264 -2.58 -1.96 6.52
CA TYR A 264 -2.08 -1.85 5.15
C TYR A 264 -3.21 -1.99 4.12
N ALA A 265 -4.15 -2.91 4.36
CA ALA A 265 -5.31 -3.10 3.49
C ALA A 265 -6.22 -1.86 3.46
N GLU A 266 -6.50 -1.26 4.61
CA GLU A 266 -7.31 -0.02 4.68
C GLU A 266 -6.62 1.13 3.94
N GLY A 267 -5.31 1.32 4.11
CA GLY A 267 -4.56 2.33 3.37
C GLY A 267 -4.51 2.05 1.86
N THR A 268 -4.46 0.79 1.46
CA THR A 268 -4.57 0.40 0.04
C THR A 268 -5.93 0.77 -0.55
N VAL A 269 -7.01 0.55 0.19
CA VAL A 269 -8.37 0.91 -0.26
C VAL A 269 -8.55 2.42 -0.31
N ASP A 270 -7.92 3.18 0.59
CA ASP A 270 -7.86 4.65 0.46
C ASP A 270 -7.11 5.09 -0.80
N ALA A 271 -5.99 4.42 -1.16
CA ALA A 271 -5.27 4.67 -2.40
C ALA A 271 -6.12 4.35 -3.64
N VAL A 272 -6.94 3.29 -3.60
CA VAL A 272 -7.92 2.98 -4.65
C VAL A 272 -8.95 4.10 -4.81
N GLY A 273 -9.54 4.57 -3.71
CA GLY A 273 -10.50 5.69 -3.73
C GLY A 273 -9.89 7.00 -4.23
N PHE A 274 -8.66 7.29 -3.81
CA PHE A 274 -7.88 8.42 -4.30
C PHE A 274 -7.67 8.35 -5.83
N LEU A 275 -7.24 7.17 -6.32
CA LEU A 275 -6.96 6.97 -7.75
C LEU A 275 -8.23 7.14 -8.59
N LEU A 276 -9.36 6.59 -8.13
CA LEU A 276 -10.66 6.80 -8.77
C LEU A 276 -10.98 8.29 -8.91
N GLY A 277 -10.86 9.06 -7.82
CA GLY A 277 -11.12 10.50 -7.84
C GLY A 277 -10.19 11.27 -8.79
N ARG A 278 -8.93 10.84 -8.94
CA ARG A 278 -8.00 11.43 -9.92
C ARG A 278 -8.39 11.13 -11.37
N MET A 279 -8.88 9.94 -11.64
CA MET A 279 -9.36 9.55 -12.97
C MET A 279 -10.62 10.33 -13.36
N GLU A 280 -11.59 10.46 -12.44
CA GLU A 280 -12.84 11.18 -12.68
C GLU A 280 -12.63 12.68 -12.95
N ASN A 281 -11.65 13.30 -12.27
CA ASN A 281 -11.33 14.71 -12.39
C ASN A 281 -10.33 15.02 -13.53
N GLY A 282 -10.05 14.07 -14.44
CA GLY A 282 -9.21 14.28 -15.62
C GLY A 282 -7.75 14.66 -15.32
N GLY A 283 -7.23 14.32 -14.13
CA GLY A 283 -5.87 14.66 -13.71
C GLY A 283 -5.65 16.14 -13.32
N GLY A 284 -6.68 16.98 -13.42
CA GLY A 284 -6.65 18.40 -13.08
C GLY A 284 -7.31 18.71 -11.73
N GLY A 285 -6.75 18.23 -10.63
CA GLY A 285 -7.11 18.64 -9.28
C GLY A 285 -5.97 19.48 -8.72
N GLU A 286 -6.09 20.80 -8.77
CA GLU A 286 -5.23 21.73 -8.03
C GLU A 286 -5.36 21.42 -6.53
N GLY A 287 -4.37 20.75 -5.96
CA GLY A 287 -4.11 20.83 -4.54
C GLY A 287 -3.72 22.29 -4.25
N LYS A 288 -4.46 22.98 -3.41
CA LYS A 288 -4.06 24.31 -2.92
C LYS A 288 -2.70 24.19 -2.23
N GLY A 289 -1.66 24.71 -2.88
CA GLY A 289 -0.33 24.95 -2.31
C GLY A 289 0.72 23.94 -2.78
N GLU A 290 1.36 24.27 -3.91
CA GLU A 290 2.80 24.24 -4.17
C GLU A 290 3.03 24.50 -5.67
N GLU A 291 3.97 25.40 -5.99
CA GLU A 291 4.32 25.82 -7.35
C GLU A 291 4.73 24.62 -8.21
N ALA A 292 4.03 24.44 -9.32
CA ALA A 292 4.41 23.50 -10.36
C ALA A 292 5.72 23.98 -11.01
N THR A 293 6.83 23.28 -10.77
CA THR A 293 8.01 23.39 -11.64
C THR A 293 7.62 22.86 -13.03
N SER A 294 7.61 23.76 -13.97
CA SER A 294 7.26 23.56 -15.37
C SER A 294 8.17 22.53 -16.03
N SER A 295 7.63 21.36 -16.39
CA SER A 295 8.14 20.58 -17.52
C SER A 295 7.01 20.41 -18.54
N SER A 296 7.32 20.83 -19.75
CA SER A 296 6.47 20.91 -20.92
C SER A 296 5.78 19.59 -21.27
N GLY A 297 4.46 19.56 -21.17
CA GLY A 297 3.60 18.47 -21.62
C GLY A 297 2.27 18.52 -20.89
N GLY A 298 1.17 18.89 -21.53
CA GLY A 298 -0.14 19.17 -20.96
C GLY A 298 -0.91 17.98 -20.36
N GLY A 299 -0.24 17.11 -19.59
CA GLY A 299 -0.86 16.01 -18.88
C GLY A 299 -0.53 16.11 -17.38
N GLY A 300 -1.57 16.21 -16.53
CA GLY A 300 -1.41 16.21 -15.08
C GLY A 300 -0.71 14.94 -14.55
N LYS A 301 -0.19 15.00 -13.30
CA LYS A 301 0.46 13.86 -12.62
C LYS A 301 -0.46 12.63 -12.63
N ARG A 302 0.08 11.49 -13.06
CA ARG A 302 -0.65 10.20 -13.14
C ARG A 302 -0.09 9.09 -12.26
N VAL A 303 1.19 9.21 -11.88
CA VAL A 303 1.83 8.27 -10.95
C VAL A 303 2.02 8.94 -9.60
N PHE A 304 1.49 8.33 -8.57
CA PHE A 304 1.38 8.85 -7.22
C PHE A 304 2.01 7.90 -6.21
N ASP A 305 2.27 8.39 -5.02
CA ASP A 305 2.67 7.60 -3.86
C ASP A 305 1.67 7.77 -2.69
N MET A 306 1.96 7.16 -1.54
CA MET A 306 1.09 7.29 -0.36
C MET A 306 1.12 8.69 0.27
N ILE A 307 2.14 9.49 0.02
CA ILE A 307 2.19 10.89 0.49
C ILE A 307 1.16 11.72 -0.28
N ASP A 308 1.03 11.49 -1.60
CA ASP A 308 -0.01 12.13 -2.42
C ASP A 308 -1.42 11.77 -1.91
N VAL A 309 -1.63 10.49 -1.55
CA VAL A 309 -2.90 10.01 -0.97
C VAL A 309 -3.19 10.71 0.36
N LEU A 310 -2.18 10.82 1.24
CA LEU A 310 -2.29 11.52 2.52
C LEU A 310 -2.64 13.00 2.35
N LYS A 311 -1.92 13.70 1.47
CA LYS A 311 -2.11 15.13 1.19
C LYS A 311 -3.49 15.45 0.60
N SER A 312 -4.13 14.50 -0.08
CA SER A 312 -5.45 14.71 -0.68
C SER A 312 -6.60 14.82 0.33
N GLY A 313 -6.39 14.36 1.56
CA GLY A 313 -7.44 14.29 2.58
C GLY A 313 -8.53 13.25 2.28
N SER A 314 -8.37 12.43 1.25
CA SER A 314 -9.35 11.42 0.80
C SER A 314 -9.43 10.19 1.70
N MET A 315 -8.90 10.27 2.91
CA MET A 315 -8.86 9.17 3.87
C MET A 315 -10.14 9.08 4.70
N ARG A 316 -10.56 7.85 4.98
CA ARG A 316 -11.68 7.53 5.85
C ARG A 316 -11.26 6.74 7.08
#